data_f7f1ad541754cd657d48b15bfc001b92
#
_entry.id   f7f1ad541754cd657d48b15bfc001b92
#
_cell.length_a   1.000
_cell.length_b   1.000
_cell.length_c   1.000
_cell.angle_alpha   90.00
_cell.angle_beta   90.00
_cell.angle_gamma   90.00
#
_symmetry.space_group_name_H-M   'P 1'
#
loop_
_entity.id
_entity.type
_entity.pdbx_description
1 polymer ?
#
loop_
_entity_poly.entity_id
_entity_poly.type
_entity_poly.pdbx_seq_one_letter_code
_entity_poly.pdbx_strand_id
1 'polypeptide(L)'
;ALDIIKKVISKKVDLMSDKVLPRNPFGFSSKERGLKKIFYDSVKLVSSGGIGYVPRKMVVKNENQIDKFKVTIGKVVPSNGEVDVTPEQGYKVITLPKIIGKNTIHTESYMLLSSFSTLKESENFKEYMKLKLPRFLLKQTLSSMNISKGSFMFVPFLDYSKSWSNEELYKFFEIKINYE
;
A
#
# COMPACT_ATOMS: atom_id res chain seq x y z
N ALA A 1 -17.75 5.40 13.80
CA ALA A 1 -16.62 4.53 13.40
C ALA A 1 -17.01 3.05 13.48
N LEU A 2 -17.48 2.60 14.63
CA LEU A 2 -17.80 1.18 14.85
C LEU A 2 -18.85 0.65 13.86
N ASP A 3 -19.88 1.43 13.53
CA ASP A 3 -20.92 1.03 12.57
C ASP A 3 -20.35 0.81 11.17
N ILE A 4 -19.44 1.66 10.73
CA ILE A 4 -18.79 1.53 9.43
C ILE A 4 -17.93 0.26 9.40
N ILE A 5 -17.14 0.01 10.43
CA ILE A 5 -16.32 -1.20 10.55
C ILE A 5 -17.21 -2.45 10.50
N LYS A 6 -18.31 -2.47 11.24
CA LYS A 6 -19.26 -3.59 11.24
C LYS A 6 -19.84 -3.84 9.85
N LYS A 7 -20.21 -2.79 9.13
CA LYS A 7 -20.73 -2.91 7.75
C LYS A 7 -19.69 -3.48 6.79
N VAL A 8 -18.43 -3.05 6.90
CA VAL A 8 -17.33 -3.59 6.08
C VAL A 8 -17.12 -5.07 6.39
N ILE A 9 -17.01 -5.44 7.65
CA ILE A 9 -16.76 -6.83 8.05
C ILE A 9 -17.94 -7.74 7.66
N SER A 10 -19.17 -7.26 7.76
CA SER A 10 -20.37 -8.06 7.43
C SER A 10 -20.45 -8.46 5.95
N LYS A 11 -19.79 -7.76 5.06
CA LYS A 11 -19.74 -8.12 3.64
C LYS A 11 -18.85 -9.33 3.34
N LYS A 12 -18.03 -9.75 4.31
CA LYS A 12 -17.14 -10.93 4.18
C LYS A 12 -16.21 -10.86 2.97
N VAL A 13 -15.78 -9.67 2.59
CA VAL A 13 -14.74 -9.46 1.58
C VAL A 13 -13.36 -9.74 2.17
N ASP A 14 -12.37 -9.98 1.32
CA ASP A 14 -10.99 -10.07 1.75
C ASP A 14 -10.55 -8.77 2.44
N LEU A 15 -9.62 -8.89 3.38
CA LEU A 15 -9.05 -7.73 4.07
C LEU A 15 -7.60 -7.53 3.65
N MET A 16 -7.18 -6.29 3.58
CA MET A 16 -5.82 -5.94 3.16
C MET A 16 -4.74 -6.51 4.07
N SER A 17 -5.03 -6.71 5.35
CA SER A 17 -4.07 -7.35 6.27
C SER A 17 -3.61 -8.73 5.80
N ASP A 18 -4.40 -9.44 4.99
CA ASP A 18 -4.02 -10.73 4.40
C ASP A 18 -3.17 -10.58 3.13
N LYS A 19 -3.12 -9.39 2.55
CA LYS A 19 -2.41 -9.08 1.29
C LYS A 19 -1.10 -8.33 1.50
N VAL A 20 -1.06 -7.44 2.49
CA VAL A 20 0.14 -6.68 2.84
C VAL A 20 1.24 -7.64 3.30
N LEU A 21 2.42 -7.51 2.70
CA LEU A 21 3.54 -8.34 3.10
C LEU A 21 4.15 -7.87 4.43
N PRO A 22 4.71 -8.80 5.22
CA PRO A 22 5.43 -8.45 6.43
C PRO A 22 6.60 -7.51 6.16
N ARG A 23 7.11 -6.91 7.23
CA ARG A 23 8.26 -6.02 7.19
C ARG A 23 9.43 -6.62 6.40
N ASN A 24 10.09 -5.76 5.62
CA ASN A 24 11.26 -6.11 4.82
C ASN A 24 11.03 -7.31 3.89
N PRO A 25 10.07 -7.20 2.93
CA PRO A 25 9.64 -8.36 2.14
C PRO A 25 10.74 -8.96 1.28
N PHE A 26 11.75 -8.18 0.86
CA PHE A 26 12.84 -8.65 -0.01
C PHE A 26 14.16 -8.89 0.73
N GLY A 27 14.25 -8.58 2.00
CA GLY A 27 15.43 -8.82 2.82
C GLY A 27 16.55 -7.78 2.69
N PHE A 28 16.26 -6.59 2.17
CA PHE A 28 17.23 -5.49 2.02
C PHE A 28 16.98 -4.41 3.07
N SER A 29 18.00 -4.13 3.90
CA SER A 29 17.90 -3.11 4.94
C SER A 29 17.78 -1.70 4.34
N SER A 30 17.30 -0.75 5.14
CA SER A 30 17.13 0.65 4.74
C SER A 30 18.44 1.34 4.34
N LYS A 31 19.59 0.77 4.70
CA LYS A 31 20.92 1.30 4.39
C LYS A 31 21.46 0.82 3.06
N GLU A 32 20.91 -0.25 2.50
CA GLU A 32 21.41 -0.83 1.24
C GLU A 32 21.01 0.05 0.06
N ARG A 33 21.96 0.23 -0.88
CA ARG A 33 21.80 1.09 -2.05
C ARG A 33 21.99 0.38 -3.37
N GLY A 34 22.72 -0.73 -3.40
CA GLY A 34 23.13 -1.41 -4.62
C GLY A 34 24.19 -0.62 -5.41
N LEU A 35 24.48 -1.08 -6.61
CA LEU A 35 25.38 -0.41 -7.55
C LEU A 35 24.65 0.67 -8.33
N LYS A 36 25.37 1.69 -8.79
CA LYS A 36 24.78 2.83 -9.51
C LYS A 36 24.39 2.51 -10.95
N LYS A 37 25.02 1.49 -11.55
CA LYS A 37 24.79 1.13 -12.96
C LYS A 37 24.16 -0.24 -13.06
N ILE A 38 23.29 -0.38 -14.05
CA ILE A 38 22.69 -1.66 -14.43
C ILE A 38 23.78 -2.62 -14.92
N PHE A 39 23.61 -3.90 -14.60
CA PHE A 39 24.50 -4.97 -15.05
C PHE A 39 23.67 -6.23 -15.37
N TYR A 40 24.33 -7.23 -15.97
CA TYR A 40 23.67 -8.47 -16.36
C TYR A 40 23.03 -9.15 -15.15
N ASP A 41 21.77 -9.57 -15.32
CA ASP A 41 20.96 -10.23 -14.29
C ASP A 41 20.80 -9.41 -12.99
N SER A 42 20.77 -8.10 -13.11
CA SER A 42 20.48 -7.21 -11.99
C SER A 42 19.00 -6.92 -11.88
N VAL A 43 18.54 -6.64 -10.65
CA VAL A 43 17.23 -6.06 -10.36
C VAL A 43 17.41 -4.64 -9.84
N LYS A 44 16.44 -3.80 -10.13
CA LYS A 44 16.40 -2.44 -9.62
C LYS A 44 16.03 -2.47 -8.13
N LEU A 45 16.80 -1.77 -7.31
CA LEU A 45 16.56 -1.58 -5.88
C LEU A 45 16.13 -0.14 -5.62
N VAL A 46 14.90 0.03 -5.15
CA VAL A 46 14.37 1.33 -4.71
C VAL A 46 14.66 1.51 -3.23
N SER A 47 15.39 2.55 -2.89
CA SER A 47 15.73 2.91 -1.51
C SER A 47 15.39 4.36 -1.22
N SER A 48 15.50 4.77 0.05
CA SER A 48 15.36 6.18 0.42
C SER A 48 16.43 7.07 -0.21
N GLY A 49 17.55 6.51 -0.64
CA GLY A 49 18.64 7.21 -1.35
C GLY A 49 18.49 7.21 -2.86
N GLY A 50 17.40 6.67 -3.42
CA GLY A 50 17.18 6.58 -4.86
C GLY A 50 17.27 5.16 -5.40
N ILE A 51 17.67 5.03 -6.66
CA ILE A 51 17.68 3.76 -7.37
C ILE A 51 19.11 3.21 -7.45
N GLY A 52 19.27 1.94 -7.13
CA GLY A 52 20.47 1.16 -7.36
C GLY A 52 20.14 -0.18 -8.01
N TYR A 53 21.15 -1.03 -8.15
CA TYR A 53 21.01 -2.35 -8.79
C TYR A 53 21.74 -3.40 -7.96
N VAL A 54 21.10 -4.55 -7.78
CA VAL A 54 21.65 -5.70 -7.05
C VAL A 54 21.51 -6.96 -7.89
N PRO A 55 22.35 -7.98 -7.68
CA PRO A 55 22.19 -9.25 -8.37
C PRO A 55 20.83 -9.88 -8.04
N ARG A 56 20.10 -10.34 -9.04
CA ARG A 56 18.80 -10.99 -8.84
C ARG A 56 18.89 -12.19 -7.89
N LYS A 57 19.97 -12.94 -7.95
CA LYS A 57 20.22 -14.11 -7.09
C LYS A 57 20.30 -13.78 -5.59
N MET A 58 20.53 -12.52 -5.23
CA MET A 58 20.54 -12.08 -3.84
C MET A 58 19.13 -11.90 -3.25
N VAL A 59 18.10 -11.86 -4.10
CA VAL A 59 16.71 -11.76 -3.66
C VAL A 59 16.20 -13.15 -3.34
N VAL A 60 16.25 -13.53 -2.07
CA VAL A 60 15.89 -14.88 -1.59
C VAL A 60 14.50 -14.95 -0.96
N LYS A 61 13.86 -13.81 -0.77
CA LYS A 61 12.50 -13.70 -0.25
C LYS A 61 11.57 -13.12 -1.31
N ASN A 62 10.36 -13.68 -1.42
CA ASN A 62 9.31 -13.15 -2.28
C ASN A 62 9.76 -12.91 -3.74
N GLU A 63 10.57 -13.82 -4.27
CA GLU A 63 11.09 -13.77 -5.65
C GLU A 63 9.95 -13.66 -6.66
N ASN A 64 8.81 -14.28 -6.39
CA ASN A 64 7.62 -14.22 -7.22
C ASN A 64 6.99 -12.82 -7.33
N GLN A 65 7.41 -11.86 -6.49
CA GLN A 65 6.94 -10.49 -6.53
C GLN A 65 7.77 -9.59 -7.45
N ILE A 66 9.00 -9.99 -7.80
CA ILE A 66 9.95 -9.14 -8.53
C ILE A 66 9.35 -8.61 -9.83
N ASP A 67 8.69 -9.46 -10.60
CA ASP A 67 8.21 -9.14 -11.95
C ASP A 67 6.71 -8.79 -11.98
N LYS A 68 6.13 -8.47 -10.84
CA LYS A 68 4.78 -7.93 -10.74
C LYS A 68 4.79 -6.41 -10.61
N PHE A 69 3.66 -5.78 -10.88
CA PHE A 69 3.41 -4.38 -10.56
C PHE A 69 3.04 -4.27 -9.09
N LYS A 70 3.87 -3.60 -8.31
CA LYS A 70 3.77 -3.53 -6.86
C LYS A 70 3.37 -2.14 -6.41
N VAL A 71 2.42 -2.05 -5.49
CA VAL A 71 2.03 -0.78 -4.88
C VAL A 71 2.64 -0.69 -3.49
N THR A 72 3.41 0.35 -3.26
CA THR A 72 4.18 0.56 -2.04
C THR A 72 3.85 1.89 -1.38
N ILE A 73 4.08 1.95 -0.08
CA ILE A 73 4.05 3.18 0.72
C ILE A 73 5.32 3.28 1.56
N GLY A 74 5.63 4.49 2.01
CA GLY A 74 6.64 4.68 3.05
C GLY A 74 6.17 4.07 4.36
N LYS A 75 7.09 3.57 5.15
CA LYS A 75 6.83 2.87 6.40
C LYS A 75 6.43 3.79 7.55
N VAL A 76 6.81 5.05 7.47
CA VAL A 76 6.52 6.06 8.49
C VAL A 76 5.29 6.86 8.09
N VAL A 77 4.37 7.05 9.03
CA VAL A 77 3.16 7.87 8.84
C VAL A 77 3.58 9.34 8.72
N PRO A 78 3.10 10.06 7.69
CA PRO A 78 3.42 11.49 7.55
C PRO A 78 2.80 12.30 8.67
N SER A 79 3.53 13.33 9.11
CA SER A 79 3.04 14.38 10.02
C SER A 79 2.42 13.89 11.33
N ASN A 80 3.00 12.87 11.97
CA ASN A 80 2.54 12.35 13.28
C ASN A 80 1.02 12.06 13.37
N GLY A 81 0.39 11.73 12.27
CA GLY A 81 -1.05 11.56 12.20
C GLY A 81 -1.81 12.89 12.16
N GLU A 82 -1.13 14.01 11.98
CA GLU A 82 -1.80 15.28 11.74
C GLU A 82 -2.65 15.22 10.48
N VAL A 83 -3.84 15.74 10.65
CA VAL A 83 -4.83 15.87 9.60
C VAL A 83 -4.35 16.96 8.63
N ASP A 84 -3.95 16.59 7.45
CA ASP A 84 -3.86 17.55 6.37
C ASP A 84 -5.28 17.80 5.88
N VAL A 85 -5.91 18.77 6.52
CA VAL A 85 -7.32 19.08 6.29
C VAL A 85 -7.44 19.95 5.05
N THR A 86 -7.34 19.36 3.89
CA THR A 86 -8.15 19.86 2.80
C THR A 86 -9.44 19.02 2.82
N PRO A 87 -10.63 19.65 2.90
CA PRO A 87 -11.90 18.91 2.94
C PRO A 87 -12.05 17.91 1.78
N GLU A 88 -11.33 18.13 0.70
CA GLU A 88 -11.38 17.33 -0.52
C GLU A 88 -10.49 16.09 -0.46
N GLN A 89 -9.38 16.11 0.25
CA GLN A 89 -8.41 15.02 0.29
C GLN A 89 -8.50 14.12 1.53
N GLY A 90 -9.18 14.57 2.58
CA GLY A 90 -9.27 13.84 3.85
C GLY A 90 -7.91 13.71 4.54
N TYR A 91 -7.82 12.76 5.47
CA TYR A 91 -6.62 12.58 6.30
C TYR A 91 -5.45 11.99 5.55
N LYS A 92 -4.25 12.54 5.72
CA LYS A 92 -2.99 11.88 5.36
C LYS A 92 -2.64 10.85 6.42
N VAL A 93 -3.04 9.61 6.21
CA VAL A 93 -2.72 8.50 7.13
C VAL A 93 -1.54 7.68 6.65
N ILE A 94 -1.21 7.76 5.38
CA ILE A 94 -0.08 7.08 4.73
C ILE A 94 0.64 8.03 3.78
N THR A 95 1.87 7.71 3.43
CA THR A 95 2.57 8.37 2.33
C THR A 95 1.84 8.09 1.02
N LEU A 96 2.06 8.92 0.01
CA LEU A 96 1.45 8.71 -1.30
C LEU A 96 1.84 7.33 -1.86
N PRO A 97 0.87 6.46 -2.17
CA PRO A 97 1.16 5.17 -2.78
C PRO A 97 1.89 5.33 -4.11
N LYS A 98 2.88 4.49 -4.34
CA LYS A 98 3.67 4.47 -5.57
C LYS A 98 3.69 3.07 -6.17
N ILE A 99 3.66 3.00 -7.49
CA ILE A 99 3.81 1.76 -8.23
C ILE A 99 5.29 1.57 -8.57
N ILE A 100 5.82 0.40 -8.25
CA ILE A 100 7.09 -0.07 -8.78
C ILE A 100 6.84 -1.25 -9.70
N GLY A 101 7.51 -1.26 -10.85
CA GLY A 101 7.23 -2.19 -11.94
C GLY A 101 8.00 -3.50 -11.86
N LYS A 102 8.06 -4.16 -13.00
CA LYS A 102 8.79 -5.43 -13.15
C LYS A 102 10.28 -5.24 -12.92
N ASN A 103 10.95 -6.33 -12.57
CA ASN A 103 12.39 -6.37 -12.29
C ASN A 103 12.82 -5.31 -11.25
N THR A 104 11.98 -5.09 -10.26
CA THR A 104 12.18 -4.05 -9.26
C THR A 104 11.80 -4.57 -7.88
N ILE A 105 12.63 -4.25 -6.89
CA ILE A 105 12.39 -4.50 -5.47
C ILE A 105 12.62 -3.20 -4.69
N HIS A 106 12.34 -3.23 -3.40
CA HIS A 106 12.59 -2.09 -2.52
C HIS A 106 13.20 -2.53 -1.18
N THR A 107 13.82 -1.58 -0.51
CA THR A 107 14.36 -1.80 0.85
C THR A 107 13.24 -1.78 1.90
N GLU A 108 13.59 -2.06 3.14
CA GLU A 108 12.65 -2.03 4.28
C GLU A 108 12.13 -0.63 4.63
N SER A 109 12.62 0.43 3.98
CA SER A 109 12.05 1.78 4.10
C SER A 109 10.63 1.88 3.55
N TYR A 110 10.21 0.89 2.76
CA TYR A 110 8.89 0.81 2.15
C TYR A 110 8.15 -0.44 2.59
N MET A 111 6.82 -0.35 2.50
CA MET A 111 5.90 -1.44 2.75
C MET A 111 5.25 -1.84 1.42
N LEU A 112 5.18 -3.13 1.14
CA LEU A 112 4.49 -3.67 -0.03
C LEU A 112 3.04 -3.98 0.33
N LEU A 113 2.12 -3.18 -0.20
CA LEU A 113 0.69 -3.32 0.09
C LEU A 113 0.05 -4.47 -0.69
N SER A 114 0.31 -4.52 -1.97
CA SER A 114 -0.14 -5.61 -2.85
C SER A 114 0.57 -5.54 -4.19
N SER A 115 0.49 -6.63 -4.95
CA SER A 115 1.06 -6.73 -6.28
C SER A 115 0.06 -7.33 -7.26
N PHE A 116 0.22 -6.98 -8.54
CA PHE A 116 -0.72 -7.32 -9.60
C PHE A 116 0.02 -7.73 -10.87
N SER A 117 -0.62 -8.56 -11.67
CA SER A 117 -0.07 -9.00 -12.96
C SER A 117 -0.16 -7.90 -14.03
N THR A 118 -1.08 -6.95 -13.89
CA THR A 118 -1.29 -5.85 -14.84
C THR A 118 -1.05 -4.49 -14.20
N LEU A 119 -0.53 -3.57 -15.00
CA LEU A 119 -0.36 -2.17 -14.57
C LEU A 119 -1.70 -1.54 -14.21
N LYS A 120 -2.75 -1.83 -14.97
CA LYS A 120 -4.09 -1.25 -14.76
C LYS A 120 -4.67 -1.61 -13.40
N GLU A 121 -4.55 -2.86 -12.97
CA GLU A 121 -4.98 -3.28 -11.63
C GLU A 121 -4.22 -2.52 -10.54
N SER A 122 -2.90 -2.37 -10.69
CA SER A 122 -2.08 -1.64 -9.72
C SER A 122 -2.44 -0.15 -9.66
N GLU A 123 -2.78 0.47 -10.79
CA GLU A 123 -3.26 1.85 -10.85
C GLU A 123 -4.61 2.01 -10.15
N ASN A 124 -5.54 1.09 -10.42
CA ASN A 124 -6.87 1.10 -9.76
C ASN A 124 -6.75 0.91 -8.25
N PHE A 125 -5.88 0.01 -7.80
CA PHE A 125 -5.60 -0.19 -6.37
C PHE A 125 -4.94 1.05 -5.74
N LYS A 126 -3.97 1.64 -6.41
CA LYS A 126 -3.33 2.88 -5.95
C LYS A 126 -4.35 4.00 -5.74
N GLU A 127 -5.26 4.22 -6.69
CA GLU A 127 -6.31 5.23 -6.58
C GLU A 127 -7.32 4.89 -5.46
N TYR A 128 -7.67 3.60 -5.31
CA TYR A 128 -8.51 3.13 -4.21
C TYR A 128 -7.94 3.51 -2.84
N MET A 129 -6.63 3.35 -2.65
CA MET A 129 -5.97 3.67 -1.39
C MET A 129 -6.02 5.15 -1.03
N LYS A 130 -6.31 6.02 -1.99
CA LYS A 130 -6.49 7.46 -1.78
C LYS A 130 -7.93 7.84 -1.41
N LEU A 131 -8.88 6.92 -1.54
CA LEU A 131 -10.30 7.17 -1.25
C LEU A 131 -10.54 7.36 0.25
N LYS A 132 -11.66 7.98 0.58
CA LYS A 132 -11.99 8.35 1.97
C LYS A 132 -12.17 7.12 2.87
N LEU A 133 -12.88 6.09 2.40
CA LEU A 133 -13.18 4.92 3.22
C LEU A 133 -11.94 4.13 3.62
N PRO A 134 -11.04 3.73 2.71
CA PRO A 134 -9.80 3.04 3.10
C PRO A 134 -8.96 3.84 4.09
N ARG A 135 -8.84 5.14 3.88
CA ARG A 135 -8.09 6.02 4.80
C ARG A 135 -8.75 6.14 6.17
N PHE A 136 -10.06 6.26 6.20
CA PHE A 136 -10.82 6.27 7.45
C PHE A 136 -10.61 4.99 8.26
N LEU A 137 -10.72 3.84 7.59
CA LEU A 137 -10.56 2.52 8.24
C LEU A 137 -9.13 2.30 8.72
N LEU A 138 -8.15 2.73 7.95
CA LEU A 138 -6.75 2.65 8.32
C LEU A 138 -6.45 3.51 9.55
N LYS A 139 -7.03 4.70 9.62
CA LYS A 139 -6.86 5.60 10.78
C LYS A 139 -7.33 4.97 12.09
N GLN A 140 -8.32 4.09 12.07
CA GLN A 140 -8.86 3.47 13.28
C GLN A 140 -7.86 2.57 13.99
N THR A 141 -6.84 2.09 13.30
CA THR A 141 -5.81 1.18 13.84
C THR A 141 -4.47 1.85 14.07
N LEU A 142 -4.25 3.05 13.57
CA LEU A 142 -2.98 3.76 13.72
C LEU A 142 -2.88 4.37 15.11
N SER A 143 -1.97 3.83 15.92
CA SER A 143 -1.68 4.31 17.29
C SER A 143 -0.27 4.89 17.44
N SER A 144 0.55 4.81 16.39
CA SER A 144 1.93 5.29 16.37
C SER A 144 2.31 5.83 14.99
N MET A 145 3.50 6.42 14.89
CA MET A 145 4.05 6.90 13.60
C MET A 145 4.42 5.78 12.63
N ASN A 146 4.49 4.54 13.11
CA ASN A 146 4.84 3.39 12.29
C ASN A 146 3.59 2.62 11.89
N ILE A 147 3.49 2.33 10.60
CA ILE A 147 2.44 1.51 10.04
C ILE A 147 2.93 0.07 9.93
N SER A 148 2.06 -0.89 10.20
CA SER A 148 2.35 -2.32 10.12
C SER A 148 1.30 -3.06 9.29
N LYS A 149 1.55 -4.32 8.99
CA LYS A 149 0.59 -5.22 8.34
C LYS A 149 -0.77 -5.24 9.07
N GLY A 150 -0.76 -5.30 10.40
CA GLY A 150 -1.95 -5.30 11.24
C GLY A 150 -2.77 -4.01 11.17
N SER A 151 -2.16 -2.89 10.77
CA SER A 151 -2.86 -1.62 10.60
C SER A 151 -3.96 -1.70 9.53
N PHE A 152 -3.88 -2.66 8.64
CA PHE A 152 -4.82 -2.84 7.52
C PHE A 152 -5.97 -3.82 7.82
N MET A 153 -6.15 -4.21 9.09
CA MET A 153 -7.12 -5.25 9.47
C MET A 153 -8.59 -4.92 9.16
N PHE A 154 -8.93 -3.66 9.02
CA PHE A 154 -10.31 -3.23 8.70
C PHE A 154 -10.45 -2.75 7.25
N VAL A 155 -9.37 -2.66 6.50
CA VAL A 155 -9.40 -2.16 5.12
C VAL A 155 -9.76 -3.30 4.18
N PRO A 156 -10.89 -3.20 3.44
CA PRO A 156 -11.28 -4.25 2.51
C PRO A 156 -10.36 -4.28 1.29
N PHE A 157 -10.12 -5.48 0.81
CA PHE A 157 -9.43 -5.72 -0.46
C PHE A 157 -10.45 -6.17 -1.49
N LEU A 158 -10.58 -5.42 -2.58
CA LEU A 158 -11.65 -5.57 -3.55
C LEU A 158 -11.12 -6.06 -4.91
N ASP A 159 -11.97 -6.09 -5.91
CA ASP A 159 -11.59 -6.38 -7.29
C ASP A 159 -11.10 -5.08 -7.97
N TYR A 160 -9.82 -5.05 -8.33
CA TYR A 160 -9.18 -3.90 -8.97
C TYR A 160 -9.05 -4.04 -10.49
N SER A 161 -9.73 -5.00 -11.10
CA SER A 161 -9.95 -5.00 -12.54
C SER A 161 -10.77 -3.78 -12.99
N LYS A 162 -11.46 -3.14 -12.04
CA LYS A 162 -12.20 -1.89 -12.21
C LYS A 162 -11.68 -0.81 -11.27
N SER A 163 -11.98 0.46 -11.58
CA SER A 163 -11.77 1.57 -10.67
C SER A 163 -12.92 1.66 -9.65
N TRP A 164 -12.64 2.27 -8.50
CA TRP A 164 -13.61 2.53 -7.44
C TRP A 164 -13.69 4.03 -7.16
N SER A 165 -14.89 4.50 -6.79
CA SER A 165 -15.13 5.86 -6.30
C SER A 165 -15.63 5.82 -4.85
N ASN A 166 -15.63 6.97 -4.17
CA ASN A 166 -16.20 7.07 -2.84
C ASN A 166 -17.69 6.63 -2.83
N GLU A 167 -18.46 7.11 -3.80
CA GLU A 167 -19.89 6.78 -3.93
C GLU A 167 -20.12 5.29 -4.12
N GLU A 168 -19.32 4.63 -4.97
CA GLU A 168 -19.41 3.19 -5.20
C GLU A 168 -19.10 2.40 -3.93
N LEU A 169 -18.09 2.81 -3.17
CA LEU A 169 -17.74 2.17 -1.89
C LEU A 169 -18.87 2.34 -0.86
N TYR A 170 -19.43 3.53 -0.73
CA TYR A 170 -20.52 3.78 0.20
C TYR A 170 -21.75 2.96 -0.15
N LYS A 171 -22.07 2.86 -1.43
CA LYS A 171 -23.16 2.02 -1.90
C LYS A 171 -22.90 0.53 -1.64
N PHE A 172 -21.70 0.06 -1.96
CA PHE A 172 -21.32 -1.34 -1.80
C PHE A 172 -21.38 -1.79 -0.33
N PHE A 173 -20.92 -0.96 0.60
CA PHE A 173 -20.92 -1.25 2.03
C PHE A 173 -22.17 -0.72 2.76
N GLU A 174 -23.13 -0.17 2.03
CA GLU A 174 -24.40 0.38 2.60
C GLU A 174 -24.13 1.44 3.68
N ILE A 175 -23.12 2.28 3.42
CA ILE A 175 -22.74 3.39 4.32
C ILE A 175 -23.57 4.61 3.93
N LYS A 176 -24.35 5.12 4.89
CA LYS A 176 -25.07 6.37 4.73
C LYS A 176 -24.15 7.54 5.06
N ILE A 177 -24.04 8.51 4.14
CA ILE A 177 -23.36 9.75 4.40
C ILE A 177 -24.41 10.72 4.95
N ASN A 178 -24.23 11.15 6.20
CA ASN A 178 -24.97 12.29 6.70
C ASN A 178 -24.26 13.52 6.14
N TYR A 179 -24.89 14.20 5.20
CA TYR A 179 -24.49 15.54 4.81
C TYR A 179 -24.91 16.47 5.95
N GLU A 180 -24.02 16.71 6.89
CA GLU A 180 -24.09 17.87 7.78
C GLU A 180 -23.09 18.91 7.34
#